data_0a8b80f120275a9858c72c81ae3b77fc
#
_entry.id   0a8b80f120275a9858c72c81ae3b77fc
#
_cell.length_a   1.000
_cell.length_b   1.000
_cell.length_c   1.000
_cell.angle_alpha   90.00
_cell.angle_beta   90.00
_cell.angle_gamma   90.00
#
_symmetry.space_group_name_H-M   'P 1'
#
loop_
_entity.id
_entity.type
_entity.pdbx_description
1 polymer ?
#
loop_
_entity_poly.entity_id
_entity_poly.type
_entity_poly.pdbx_seq_one_letter_code
_entity_poly.pdbx_strand_id
1 'polypeptide(L)'
;MDYDLLIDLGISSTHAALVDISGSILSMRSFLNRYYRDEAYPDAQFFLPQEWQSEILRLCLDLHAEHPDIRVRCVSAAGARQSIVLLDAAGKPFYGLPNIDNRGREFMGDIGPQDLIYRCSGKWVTEDFPAAKLLGLRKRRPELYSRIHTILSLSGFIAWIFTGIACFEPSQACETQLYDLEKGAWSDFLCETYGIDPAFLPPLKMAGEQVGPILPDLAEDLGMRADACFVAGGADTQCGLLQTGIMPGDIAIVSGTTTPVTALTDHKFYDEQQRVWVDANLGAKGYLIEMNPGVTGLNYQRIKDVLAPDISYEALEREYRRKQNFLATASFSSLLFYERRSLRHGGFFLPSPWPDSMTRVDLLWAALADIACSTYEQLQRLIDLSGHQRDYVFGCGGGLRSGTLCQMIADLSGLELRLLPGFEQATLYGLTVLCNHACHTDTPAAEGAVLRYTPGGSDLIRRYHERWREERLLLNPPVSNN
;
A
#
# COMPACT_ATOMS: atom_id res chain seq x y z
N MET A 1 0.76 -30.39 10.48
CA MET A 1 0.05 -29.21 9.95
C MET A 1 1.08 -28.41 9.17
N ASP A 2 0.78 -27.97 7.96
CA ASP A 2 1.73 -27.24 7.12
C ASP A 2 1.63 -25.75 7.43
N TYR A 3 2.78 -25.10 7.54
CA TYR A 3 2.91 -23.66 7.80
C TYR A 3 3.79 -23.01 6.73
N ASP A 4 3.48 -21.75 6.46
CA ASP A 4 4.26 -20.87 5.61
C ASP A 4 4.86 -19.73 6.46
N LEU A 5 6.05 -19.26 6.09
CA LEU A 5 6.68 -18.08 6.63
C LEU A 5 6.37 -16.90 5.71
N LEU A 6 5.51 -16.01 6.15
CA LEU A 6 5.04 -14.89 5.36
C LEU A 6 5.58 -13.58 5.88
N ILE A 7 6.05 -12.71 4.97
CA ILE A 7 6.69 -11.44 5.31
C ILE A 7 5.91 -10.30 4.62
N ASP A 8 5.41 -9.36 5.42
CA ASP A 8 4.78 -8.12 4.94
C ASP A 8 5.70 -6.95 5.26
N LEU A 9 6.31 -6.40 4.23
CA LEU A 9 7.26 -5.30 4.30
C LEU A 9 6.57 -3.98 3.98
N GLY A 10 5.83 -3.46 4.97
CA GLY A 10 5.08 -2.21 4.87
C GLY A 10 5.96 -0.96 4.92
N ILE A 11 5.33 0.22 4.96
CA ILE A 11 6.04 1.51 5.05
C ILE A 11 6.57 1.76 6.46
N SER A 12 5.74 1.60 7.48
CA SER A 12 6.06 1.94 8.87
C SER A 12 6.72 0.79 9.63
N SER A 13 6.36 -0.44 9.30
CA SER A 13 6.80 -1.65 9.98
C SER A 13 6.89 -2.82 9.02
N THR A 14 7.73 -3.78 9.38
CA THR A 14 7.85 -5.08 8.74
C THR A 14 7.33 -6.14 9.69
N HIS A 15 6.52 -7.06 9.17
CA HIS A 15 5.96 -8.18 9.91
C HIS A 15 6.45 -9.49 9.30
N ALA A 16 6.79 -10.45 10.15
CA ALA A 16 7.00 -11.84 9.77
C ALA A 16 6.04 -12.72 10.57
N ALA A 17 5.39 -13.68 9.93
CA ALA A 17 4.39 -14.52 10.55
C ALA A 17 4.52 -15.99 10.11
N LEU A 18 4.27 -16.91 11.04
CA LEU A 18 3.97 -18.30 10.74
C LEU A 18 2.46 -18.43 10.58
N VAL A 19 2.05 -18.87 9.40
CA VAL A 19 0.65 -18.91 8.98
C VAL A 19 0.33 -20.29 8.44
N ASP A 20 -0.80 -20.87 8.83
CA ASP A 20 -1.23 -22.15 8.31
C ASP A 20 -1.91 -22.02 6.92
N ILE A 21 -2.24 -23.13 6.30
CA ILE A 21 -2.86 -23.16 4.96
C ILE A 21 -4.24 -22.49 4.89
N SER A 22 -4.89 -22.22 6.03
CA SER A 22 -6.18 -21.51 6.09
C SER A 22 -6.02 -19.99 6.20
N GLY A 23 -4.79 -19.50 6.38
CA GLY A 23 -4.50 -18.10 6.65
C GLY A 23 -4.55 -17.74 8.14
N SER A 24 -4.67 -18.73 9.03
CA SER A 24 -4.65 -18.51 10.48
C SER A 24 -3.21 -18.29 10.96
N ILE A 25 -2.99 -17.17 11.63
CA ILE A 25 -1.68 -16.77 12.15
C ILE A 25 -1.41 -17.52 13.45
N LEU A 26 -0.35 -18.32 13.50
CA LEU A 26 0.11 -18.98 14.70
C LEU A 26 0.91 -18.04 15.59
N SER A 27 1.87 -17.33 15.00
CA SER A 27 2.73 -16.36 15.67
C SER A 27 3.19 -15.30 14.68
N MET A 28 3.39 -14.07 15.19
CA MET A 28 3.84 -12.94 14.37
C MET A 28 4.81 -12.07 15.17
N ARG A 29 5.85 -11.58 14.50
CA ARG A 29 6.84 -10.64 15.02
C ARG A 29 6.95 -9.46 14.09
N SER A 30 7.39 -8.31 14.61
CA SER A 30 7.53 -7.10 13.81
C SER A 30 8.66 -6.20 14.32
N PHE A 31 9.16 -5.34 13.44
CA PHE A 31 10.01 -4.21 13.80
C PHE A 31 9.55 -2.93 13.08
N LEU A 32 9.91 -1.76 13.63
CA LEU A 32 9.67 -0.47 13.01
C LEU A 32 10.79 -0.20 11.99
N ASN A 33 10.38 0.14 10.77
CA ASN A 33 11.30 0.45 9.69
C ASN A 33 12.07 1.74 9.98
N ARG A 34 13.40 1.72 9.80
CA ARG A 34 14.25 2.88 10.00
C ARG A 34 14.58 3.52 8.66
N TYR A 35 14.38 4.84 8.60
CA TYR A 35 14.73 5.67 7.45
C TYR A 35 15.73 6.73 7.86
N TYR A 36 16.55 7.15 6.90
CA TYR A 36 17.58 8.17 7.05
C TYR A 36 17.29 9.31 6.06
N ARG A 37 17.68 10.52 6.42
CA ARG A 37 17.62 11.68 5.52
C ARG A 37 18.99 11.91 4.89
N ASP A 38 18.99 12.31 3.63
CA ASP A 38 20.19 12.82 2.99
C ASP A 38 20.35 14.28 3.42
N GLU A 39 21.45 14.60 4.12
CA GLU A 39 21.67 15.96 4.65
C GLU A 39 21.81 17.00 3.53
N ALA A 40 22.32 16.61 2.38
CA ALA A 40 22.47 17.48 1.21
C ALA A 40 21.13 17.79 0.51
N TYR A 41 20.10 16.92 0.72
CA TYR A 41 18.82 17.00 0.03
C TYR A 41 17.66 16.67 0.98
N PRO A 42 17.02 17.68 1.59
CA PRO A 42 15.97 17.48 2.61
C PRO A 42 14.81 16.59 2.14
N ASP A 43 14.54 16.53 0.84
CA ASP A 43 13.50 15.71 0.22
C ASP A 43 13.94 14.25 -0.01
N ALA A 44 15.23 13.95 0.13
CA ALA A 44 15.80 12.63 -0.09
C ALA A 44 15.81 11.82 1.19
N GLN A 45 15.18 10.65 1.13
CA GLN A 45 15.19 9.67 2.18
C GLN A 45 15.74 8.34 1.66
N PHE A 46 16.35 7.57 2.54
CA PHE A 46 16.88 6.25 2.20
C PHE A 46 16.81 5.32 3.41
N PHE A 47 17.01 4.05 3.16
CA PHE A 47 17.24 3.04 4.20
C PHE A 47 18.46 2.21 3.88
N LEU A 48 19.02 1.54 4.88
CA LEU A 48 20.15 0.63 4.76
C LEU A 48 19.62 -0.80 4.61
N PRO A 49 19.69 -1.41 3.42
CA PRO A 49 19.13 -2.74 3.19
C PRO A 49 19.72 -3.82 4.10
N GLN A 50 20.99 -3.68 4.48
CA GLN A 50 21.64 -4.64 5.37
C GLN A 50 21.05 -4.64 6.78
N GLU A 51 20.64 -3.46 7.30
CA GLU A 51 19.93 -3.37 8.59
C GLU A 51 18.58 -4.09 8.49
N TRP A 52 17.83 -3.84 7.43
CA TRP A 52 16.54 -4.49 7.21
C TRP A 52 16.69 -6.00 7.04
N GLN A 53 17.67 -6.45 6.24
CA GLN A 53 17.99 -7.88 6.10
C GLN A 53 18.25 -8.54 7.45
N SER A 54 19.09 -7.91 8.28
CA SER A 54 19.44 -8.45 9.62
C SER A 54 18.22 -8.54 10.52
N GLU A 55 17.36 -7.51 10.53
CA GLU A 55 16.13 -7.50 11.33
C GLU A 55 15.12 -8.54 10.84
N ILE A 56 14.95 -8.69 9.52
CA ILE A 56 14.06 -9.69 8.92
C ILE A 56 14.49 -11.10 9.31
N LEU A 57 15.78 -11.41 9.13
CA LEU A 57 16.30 -12.73 9.51
C LEU A 57 16.17 -12.99 11.01
N ARG A 58 16.40 -11.96 11.85
CA ARG A 58 16.20 -12.06 13.30
C ARG A 58 14.74 -12.41 13.63
N LEU A 59 13.74 -11.73 13.01
CA LEU A 59 12.33 -12.09 13.24
C LEU A 59 12.02 -13.53 12.85
N CYS A 60 12.58 -14.01 11.74
CA CYS A 60 12.37 -15.38 11.28
C CYS A 60 13.00 -16.40 12.26
N LEU A 61 14.21 -16.12 12.77
CA LEU A 61 14.88 -16.96 13.79
C LEU A 61 14.09 -16.95 15.11
N ASP A 62 13.60 -15.80 15.56
CA ASP A 62 12.78 -15.69 16.78
C ASP A 62 11.50 -16.54 16.65
N LEU A 63 10.83 -16.50 15.49
CA LEU A 63 9.64 -17.31 15.22
C LEU A 63 9.96 -18.81 15.22
N HIS A 64 11.09 -19.23 14.59
CA HIS A 64 11.52 -20.61 14.62
C HIS A 64 11.86 -21.09 16.03
N ALA A 65 12.57 -20.25 16.81
CA ALA A 65 12.92 -20.57 18.20
C ALA A 65 11.70 -20.77 19.11
N GLU A 66 10.60 -20.03 18.86
CA GLU A 66 9.33 -20.23 19.56
C GLU A 66 8.61 -21.52 19.17
N HIS A 67 8.79 -21.95 17.91
CA HIS A 67 8.08 -23.09 17.33
C HIS A 67 9.03 -24.08 16.63
N PRO A 68 9.99 -24.68 17.37
CA PRO A 68 11.08 -25.47 16.78
C PRO A 68 10.62 -26.77 16.10
N ASP A 69 9.42 -27.23 16.42
CA ASP A 69 8.82 -28.45 15.82
C ASP A 69 8.14 -28.18 14.48
N ILE A 70 7.91 -26.90 14.12
CA ILE A 70 7.29 -26.52 12.85
C ILE A 70 8.32 -26.62 11.72
N ARG A 71 7.88 -27.19 10.61
CA ARG A 71 8.64 -27.25 9.36
C ARG A 71 7.96 -26.40 8.30
N VAL A 72 8.55 -25.24 7.99
CA VAL A 72 8.02 -24.29 7.01
C VAL A 72 8.04 -24.91 5.61
N ARG A 73 6.93 -24.82 4.91
CA ARG A 73 6.71 -25.30 3.55
C ARG A 73 7.15 -24.28 2.50
N CYS A 74 6.72 -23.04 2.66
CA CYS A 74 6.99 -21.94 1.74
C CYS A 74 7.39 -20.67 2.48
N VAL A 75 8.16 -19.83 1.80
CA VAL A 75 8.37 -18.43 2.17
C VAL A 75 7.76 -17.57 1.08
N SER A 76 7.03 -16.53 1.45
CA SER A 76 6.54 -15.53 0.50
C SER A 76 6.55 -14.14 1.11
N ALA A 77 6.57 -13.11 0.28
CA ALA A 77 6.61 -11.75 0.75
C ALA A 77 5.77 -10.78 -0.08
N ALA A 78 5.08 -9.88 0.60
CA ALA A 78 4.53 -8.66 0.03
C ALA A 78 5.41 -7.46 0.38
N GLY A 79 5.39 -6.42 -0.45
CA GLY A 79 6.15 -5.21 -0.19
C GLY A 79 5.38 -3.95 -0.51
N ALA A 80 5.65 -2.89 0.27
CA ALA A 80 5.13 -1.56 -0.02
C ALA A 80 5.54 -1.13 -1.42
N ARG A 81 4.60 -0.53 -2.12
CA ARG A 81 4.76 -0.04 -3.49
C ARG A 81 5.79 1.10 -3.55
N GLN A 82 6.34 1.36 -4.76
CA GLN A 82 7.20 2.51 -5.07
C GLN A 82 8.54 2.56 -4.31
N SER A 83 8.91 1.47 -3.64
CA SER A 83 10.19 1.32 -2.95
C SER A 83 11.09 0.34 -3.67
N ILE A 84 12.39 0.63 -3.73
CA ILE A 84 13.37 -0.25 -4.36
C ILE A 84 14.65 -0.40 -3.54
N VAL A 85 15.35 -1.50 -3.76
CA VAL A 85 16.67 -1.81 -3.21
C VAL A 85 17.67 -1.90 -4.36
N LEU A 86 18.83 -1.29 -4.18
CA LEU A 86 19.91 -1.25 -5.16
C LEU A 86 21.00 -2.27 -4.80
N LEU A 87 21.34 -3.14 -5.76
CA LEU A 87 22.45 -4.08 -5.65
C LEU A 87 23.63 -3.62 -6.51
N ASP A 88 24.85 -3.85 -6.01
CA ASP A 88 26.09 -3.64 -6.78
C ASP A 88 26.46 -4.87 -7.64
N ALA A 89 27.56 -4.78 -8.40
CA ALA A 89 28.02 -5.84 -9.28
C ALA A 89 28.41 -7.15 -8.56
N ALA A 90 28.65 -7.10 -7.25
CA ALA A 90 28.87 -8.28 -6.44
C ALA A 90 27.55 -8.88 -5.91
N GLY A 91 26.40 -8.34 -6.31
CA GLY A 91 25.08 -8.71 -5.79
C GLY A 91 24.81 -8.17 -4.38
N LYS A 92 25.67 -7.30 -3.84
CA LYS A 92 25.50 -6.80 -2.47
C LYS A 92 24.50 -5.64 -2.44
N PRO A 93 23.41 -5.72 -1.62
CA PRO A 93 22.50 -4.61 -1.44
C PRO A 93 23.24 -3.48 -0.69
N PHE A 94 23.16 -2.25 -1.20
CA PHE A 94 23.92 -1.14 -0.63
C PHE A 94 23.09 0.12 -0.32
N TYR A 95 21.93 0.30 -0.96
CA TYR A 95 21.12 1.48 -0.78
C TYR A 95 19.65 1.18 -1.08
N GLY A 96 18.74 1.70 -0.28
CA GLY A 96 17.30 1.54 -0.45
C GLY A 96 16.62 2.89 -0.65
N LEU A 97 15.73 2.97 -1.62
CA LEU A 97 14.91 4.14 -1.93
C LEU A 97 13.46 3.86 -1.52
N PRO A 98 12.99 4.43 -0.41
CA PRO A 98 11.62 4.20 0.07
C PRO A 98 10.60 4.99 -0.76
N ASN A 99 9.32 4.64 -0.67
CA ASN A 99 8.23 5.37 -1.31
C ASN A 99 8.13 6.84 -0.86
N ILE A 100 8.54 7.16 0.37
CA ILE A 100 8.57 8.53 0.93
C ILE A 100 9.76 9.37 0.46
N ASP A 101 10.61 8.84 -0.43
CA ASP A 101 11.73 9.56 -1.02
C ASP A 101 11.28 10.41 -2.21
N ASN A 102 11.58 11.69 -2.22
CA ASN A 102 11.13 12.65 -3.23
C ASN A 102 12.29 13.33 -3.97
N ARG A 103 13.47 12.68 -4.01
CA ARG A 103 14.69 13.25 -4.60
C ARG A 103 14.60 13.59 -6.08
N GLY A 104 13.61 13.06 -6.80
CA GLY A 104 13.38 13.33 -8.23
C GLY A 104 12.51 14.56 -8.49
N ARG A 105 11.83 15.13 -7.50
CA ARG A 105 10.78 16.14 -7.64
C ARG A 105 11.13 17.31 -8.56
N GLU A 106 12.32 17.88 -8.43
CA GLU A 106 12.74 19.04 -9.21
C GLU A 106 12.91 18.76 -10.71
N PHE A 107 13.02 17.48 -11.11
CA PHE A 107 13.25 17.08 -12.49
C PHE A 107 11.96 16.68 -13.23
N MET A 108 10.82 16.61 -12.53
CA MET A 108 9.58 16.08 -13.11
C MET A 108 8.98 16.98 -14.17
N GLY A 109 9.22 18.30 -14.09
CA GLY A 109 8.75 19.27 -15.09
C GLY A 109 9.35 19.10 -16.47
N ASP A 110 10.54 18.49 -16.57
CA ASP A 110 11.28 18.30 -17.80
C ASP A 110 11.02 16.92 -18.45
N ILE A 111 10.28 16.04 -17.76
CA ILE A 111 9.98 14.69 -18.25
C ILE A 111 8.79 14.73 -19.20
N GLY A 112 9.00 14.25 -20.40
CA GLY A 112 7.97 14.15 -21.44
C GLY A 112 8.36 13.14 -22.52
N PRO A 113 7.41 12.75 -23.34
CA PRO A 113 6.01 13.19 -23.45
C PRO A 113 5.08 12.55 -22.42
N GLN A 114 4.46 13.36 -21.57
CA GLN A 114 3.69 12.89 -20.42
C GLN A 114 2.48 12.00 -20.79
N ASP A 115 1.79 12.31 -21.89
CA ASP A 115 0.65 11.51 -22.35
C ASP A 115 1.07 10.09 -22.78
N LEU A 116 2.22 9.95 -23.47
CA LEU A 116 2.74 8.65 -23.83
C LEU A 116 3.22 7.85 -22.62
N ILE A 117 3.81 8.53 -21.63
CA ILE A 117 4.19 7.91 -20.35
C ILE A 117 2.94 7.35 -19.67
N TYR A 118 1.88 8.16 -19.57
CA TYR A 118 0.61 7.69 -18.98
C TYR A 118 0.01 6.52 -19.76
N ARG A 119 -0.03 6.59 -21.10
CA ARG A 119 -0.53 5.49 -21.94
C ARG A 119 0.25 4.19 -21.73
N CYS A 120 1.56 4.28 -21.57
CA CYS A 120 2.42 3.12 -21.39
C CYS A 120 2.32 2.56 -19.97
N SER A 121 2.52 3.42 -18.94
CA SER A 121 2.67 3.03 -17.55
C SER A 121 1.36 3.02 -16.74
N GLY A 122 0.29 3.65 -17.24
CA GLY A 122 -0.95 3.88 -16.47
C GLY A 122 -0.84 4.98 -15.41
N LYS A 123 0.25 5.74 -15.37
CA LYS A 123 0.55 6.70 -14.31
C LYS A 123 1.06 8.03 -14.88
N TRP A 124 0.55 9.14 -14.35
CA TRP A 124 1.11 10.46 -14.70
C TRP A 124 2.50 10.65 -14.07
N VAL A 125 3.27 11.58 -14.63
CA VAL A 125 4.63 11.87 -14.14
C VAL A 125 4.57 12.54 -12.78
N THR A 126 5.21 11.93 -11.78
CA THR A 126 5.36 12.44 -10.42
C THR A 126 6.63 11.89 -9.76
N GLU A 127 7.07 12.51 -8.69
CA GLU A 127 8.23 12.09 -7.91
C GLU A 127 8.09 10.78 -7.15
N ASP A 128 6.88 10.23 -7.05
CA ASP A 128 6.58 9.07 -6.20
C ASP A 128 7.24 7.78 -6.70
N PHE A 129 7.46 7.67 -8.02
CA PHE A 129 7.90 6.42 -8.64
C PHE A 129 9.41 6.23 -8.66
N PRO A 130 9.91 4.98 -8.62
CA PRO A 130 11.33 4.65 -8.70
C PRO A 130 12.05 5.27 -9.89
N ALA A 131 11.42 5.40 -11.07
CA ALA A 131 12.01 6.08 -12.22
C ALA A 131 12.47 7.51 -11.88
N ALA A 132 11.60 8.27 -11.19
CA ALA A 132 11.93 9.62 -10.74
C ALA A 132 13.03 9.62 -9.66
N LYS A 133 12.98 8.68 -8.72
CA LYS A 133 13.99 8.53 -7.66
C LYS A 133 15.37 8.18 -8.22
N LEU A 134 15.43 7.27 -9.20
CA LEU A 134 16.66 6.91 -9.90
C LEU A 134 17.23 8.07 -10.72
N LEU A 135 16.36 8.84 -11.39
CA LEU A 135 16.77 10.07 -12.06
C LEU A 135 17.37 11.08 -11.07
N GLY A 136 16.70 11.30 -9.94
CA GLY A 136 17.20 12.16 -8.87
C GLY A 136 18.54 11.67 -8.31
N LEU A 137 18.67 10.36 -8.09
CA LEU A 137 19.93 9.75 -7.64
C LEU A 137 21.05 9.98 -8.66
N ARG A 138 20.79 9.74 -9.95
CA ARG A 138 21.77 9.97 -11.03
C ARG A 138 22.25 11.42 -11.09
N LYS A 139 21.34 12.38 -10.91
CA LYS A 139 21.64 13.80 -10.98
C LYS A 139 22.38 14.33 -9.75
N ARG A 140 22.02 13.84 -8.57
CA ARG A 140 22.50 14.39 -7.29
C ARG A 140 23.61 13.55 -6.62
N ARG A 141 23.61 12.23 -6.87
CA ARG A 141 24.56 11.27 -6.28
C ARG A 141 25.07 10.29 -7.33
N PRO A 142 25.76 10.80 -8.40
CA PRO A 142 26.22 9.95 -9.50
C PRO A 142 27.16 8.83 -9.05
N GLU A 143 27.89 9.02 -7.96
CA GLU A 143 28.75 7.99 -7.37
C GLU A 143 27.97 6.79 -6.82
N LEU A 144 26.77 7.00 -6.28
CA LEU A 144 25.87 5.90 -5.87
C LEU A 144 25.19 5.29 -7.08
N TYR A 145 24.74 6.12 -8.04
CA TYR A 145 24.08 5.64 -9.25
C TYR A 145 24.99 4.72 -10.08
N SER A 146 26.28 5.07 -10.25
CA SER A 146 27.25 4.28 -11.00
C SER A 146 27.56 2.90 -10.39
N ARG A 147 27.19 2.66 -9.14
CA ARG A 147 27.34 1.36 -8.46
C ARG A 147 26.19 0.41 -8.75
N ILE A 148 25.06 0.91 -9.30
CA ILE A 148 23.87 0.09 -9.52
C ILE A 148 24.20 -0.95 -10.60
N HIS A 149 23.92 -2.21 -10.28
CA HIS A 149 23.94 -3.32 -11.20
C HIS A 149 22.53 -3.93 -11.37
N THR A 150 21.77 -4.01 -10.28
CA THR A 150 20.40 -4.55 -10.31
C THR A 150 19.53 -3.76 -9.32
N ILE A 151 18.27 -3.56 -9.66
CA ILE A 151 17.27 -3.03 -8.74
C ILE A 151 16.27 -4.13 -8.36
N LEU A 152 15.75 -4.09 -7.13
CA LEU A 152 14.73 -5.01 -6.64
C LEU A 152 13.57 -4.22 -6.04
N SER A 153 12.34 -4.75 -6.13
CA SER A 153 11.24 -4.32 -5.27
C SER A 153 11.46 -4.79 -3.83
N LEU A 154 10.63 -4.37 -2.89
CA LEU A 154 10.74 -4.87 -1.53
C LEU A 154 10.41 -6.37 -1.44
N SER A 155 9.36 -6.85 -2.13
CA SER A 155 9.07 -8.30 -2.19
C SER A 155 10.18 -9.07 -2.90
N GLY A 156 10.74 -8.52 -4.00
CA GLY A 156 11.90 -9.09 -4.71
C GLY A 156 13.18 -9.09 -3.87
N PHE A 157 13.35 -8.11 -2.98
CA PHE A 157 14.47 -8.08 -2.03
C PHE A 157 14.39 -9.23 -1.02
N ILE A 158 13.18 -9.52 -0.51
CA ILE A 158 13.00 -10.70 0.37
C ILE A 158 13.28 -11.99 -0.41
N ALA A 159 12.77 -12.11 -1.65
CA ALA A 159 13.08 -13.27 -2.50
C ALA A 159 14.60 -13.44 -2.66
N TRP A 160 15.30 -12.35 -2.91
CA TRP A 160 16.77 -12.37 -3.03
C TRP A 160 17.46 -12.78 -1.73
N ILE A 161 17.02 -12.31 -0.55
CA ILE A 161 17.57 -12.73 0.75
C ILE A 161 17.50 -14.26 0.91
N PHE A 162 16.35 -14.86 0.56
CA PHE A 162 16.12 -16.28 0.80
C PHE A 162 16.65 -17.21 -0.29
N THR A 163 16.82 -16.73 -1.53
CA THR A 163 17.17 -17.57 -2.69
C THR A 163 18.41 -17.16 -3.44
N GLY A 164 18.88 -15.93 -3.27
CA GLY A 164 19.92 -15.31 -4.11
C GLY A 164 19.45 -14.95 -5.52
N ILE A 165 18.16 -15.14 -5.86
CA ILE A 165 17.60 -14.90 -7.20
C ILE A 165 16.96 -13.52 -7.25
N ALA A 166 17.42 -12.69 -8.19
CA ALA A 166 16.86 -11.38 -8.46
C ALA A 166 15.64 -11.51 -9.39
N CYS A 167 14.49 -11.00 -8.97
CA CYS A 167 13.27 -10.94 -9.77
C CYS A 167 12.38 -9.77 -9.37
N PHE A 168 11.41 -9.44 -10.24
CA PHE A 168 10.35 -8.49 -9.98
C PHE A 168 8.99 -9.13 -10.28
N GLU A 169 7.99 -8.85 -9.49
CA GLU A 169 6.61 -9.27 -9.78
C GLU A 169 5.88 -8.10 -10.48
N PRO A 170 4.99 -8.34 -11.48
CA PRO A 170 4.35 -7.30 -12.28
C PRO A 170 3.61 -6.21 -11.49
N SER A 171 2.93 -6.53 -10.37
CA SER A 171 2.26 -5.52 -9.55
C SER A 171 3.25 -4.55 -8.87
N GLN A 172 4.46 -5.00 -8.61
CA GLN A 172 5.57 -4.16 -8.15
C GLN A 172 6.29 -3.48 -9.32
N ALA A 173 6.40 -4.15 -10.47
CA ALA A 173 7.08 -3.60 -11.64
C ALA A 173 6.32 -2.38 -12.20
N CYS A 174 4.99 -2.42 -12.26
CA CYS A 174 4.18 -1.30 -12.73
C CYS A 174 4.31 -0.07 -11.81
N GLU A 175 4.66 -0.26 -10.53
CA GLU A 175 4.92 0.80 -9.57
C GLU A 175 6.30 1.46 -9.74
N THR A 176 7.11 1.00 -10.68
CA THR A 176 8.39 1.65 -11.00
C THR A 176 8.27 2.81 -11.99
N GLN A 177 7.17 2.87 -12.76
CA GLN A 177 7.00 3.70 -13.96
C GLN A 177 8.04 3.37 -15.08
N LEU A 178 8.56 2.12 -15.09
CA LEU A 178 9.44 1.57 -16.13
C LEU A 178 8.81 0.37 -16.85
N TYR A 179 7.56 0.04 -16.53
CA TYR A 179 6.84 -1.14 -17.00
C TYR A 179 5.73 -0.74 -17.99
N ASP A 180 5.64 -1.45 -19.11
CA ASP A 180 4.58 -1.32 -20.10
C ASP A 180 3.41 -2.22 -19.72
N LEU A 181 2.31 -1.61 -19.26
CA LEU A 181 1.13 -2.34 -18.82
C LEU A 181 0.49 -3.19 -19.91
N GLU A 182 0.57 -2.76 -21.17
CA GLU A 182 -0.07 -3.49 -22.28
C GLU A 182 0.78 -4.68 -22.71
N LYS A 183 2.11 -4.51 -22.77
CA LYS A 183 3.03 -5.59 -23.12
C LYS A 183 3.29 -6.56 -21.97
N GLY A 184 3.00 -6.17 -20.73
CA GLY A 184 3.33 -6.97 -19.57
C GLY A 184 4.85 -7.15 -19.37
N ALA A 185 5.66 -6.14 -19.70
CA ALA A 185 7.11 -6.21 -19.73
C ALA A 185 7.77 -4.87 -19.38
N TRP A 186 9.07 -4.89 -19.12
CA TRP A 186 9.87 -3.68 -19.02
C TRP A 186 9.83 -2.89 -20.33
N SER A 187 9.83 -1.55 -20.25
CA SER A 187 9.64 -0.65 -21.36
C SER A 187 10.93 0.08 -21.73
N ASP A 188 11.48 -0.22 -22.89
CA ASP A 188 12.63 0.52 -23.42
C ASP A 188 12.32 2.03 -23.56
N PHE A 189 11.11 2.37 -23.99
CA PHE A 189 10.66 3.76 -24.11
C PHE A 189 10.70 4.49 -22.76
N LEU A 190 10.18 3.89 -21.69
CA LEU A 190 10.19 4.51 -20.35
C LEU A 190 11.62 4.56 -19.79
N CYS A 191 12.40 3.52 -19.99
CA CYS A 191 13.81 3.50 -19.59
C CYS A 191 14.60 4.63 -20.29
N GLU A 192 14.43 4.80 -21.59
CA GLU A 192 15.07 5.88 -22.37
C GLU A 192 14.59 7.25 -21.87
N THR A 193 13.28 7.43 -21.68
CA THR A 193 12.68 8.70 -21.23
C THR A 193 13.27 9.18 -19.90
N TYR A 194 13.43 8.26 -18.93
CA TYR A 194 14.04 8.58 -17.63
C TYR A 194 15.57 8.45 -17.65
N GLY A 195 16.14 7.92 -18.72
CA GLY A 195 17.57 7.64 -18.88
C GLY A 195 18.08 6.61 -17.87
N ILE A 196 17.31 5.55 -17.66
CA ILE A 196 17.62 4.41 -16.80
C ILE A 196 18.12 3.27 -17.68
N ASP A 197 19.22 2.64 -17.27
CA ASP A 197 19.76 1.48 -18.01
C ASP A 197 18.81 0.27 -17.83
N PRO A 198 18.23 -0.30 -18.91
CA PRO A 198 17.40 -1.48 -18.83
C PRO A 198 18.09 -2.70 -18.20
N ALA A 199 19.42 -2.75 -18.25
CA ALA A 199 20.21 -3.83 -17.63
C ALA A 199 20.06 -3.89 -16.10
N PHE A 200 19.59 -2.84 -15.46
CA PHE A 200 19.30 -2.85 -14.02
C PHE A 200 18.04 -3.64 -13.65
N LEU A 201 17.18 -3.91 -14.65
CA LEU A 201 15.86 -4.49 -14.44
C LEU A 201 15.93 -6.04 -14.52
N PRO A 202 15.68 -6.75 -13.41
CA PRO A 202 15.74 -8.20 -13.39
C PRO A 202 14.55 -8.83 -14.13
N PRO A 203 14.58 -10.14 -14.40
CA PRO A 203 13.45 -10.86 -14.99
C PRO A 203 12.18 -10.75 -14.16
N LEU A 204 11.03 -10.79 -14.83
CA LEU A 204 9.73 -10.82 -14.17
C LEU A 204 9.40 -12.24 -13.72
N LYS A 205 8.74 -12.35 -12.55
CA LYS A 205 8.16 -13.54 -11.97
C LYS A 205 6.72 -13.27 -11.59
N MET A 206 5.79 -14.12 -12.01
CA MET A 206 4.38 -13.93 -11.71
C MET A 206 4.09 -14.31 -10.25
N ALA A 207 3.17 -13.58 -9.62
CA ALA A 207 2.70 -13.93 -8.28
C ALA A 207 2.18 -15.37 -8.22
N GLY A 208 2.58 -16.12 -7.19
CA GLY A 208 2.28 -17.54 -7.05
C GLY A 208 3.24 -18.49 -7.78
N GLU A 209 4.21 -17.98 -8.57
CA GLU A 209 5.27 -18.82 -9.12
C GLU A 209 6.37 -19.08 -8.07
N GLN A 210 6.98 -20.25 -8.13
CA GLN A 210 8.18 -20.55 -7.35
C GLN A 210 9.35 -19.76 -7.93
N VAL A 211 10.02 -18.94 -7.11
CA VAL A 211 11.23 -18.20 -7.47
C VAL A 211 12.42 -19.15 -7.48
N GLY A 212 12.55 -19.95 -6.45
CA GLY A 212 13.62 -20.93 -6.30
C GLY A 212 13.64 -21.59 -4.91
N PRO A 213 14.56 -22.55 -4.70
CA PRO A 213 14.78 -23.17 -3.40
C PRO A 213 15.36 -22.15 -2.42
N ILE A 214 15.10 -22.35 -1.14
CA ILE A 214 15.71 -21.56 -0.07
C ILE A 214 17.22 -21.90 0.01
N LEU A 215 18.06 -20.92 0.28
CA LEU A 215 19.49 -21.11 0.49
C LEU A 215 19.71 -22.14 1.61
N PRO A 216 20.62 -23.12 1.41
CA PRO A 216 20.77 -24.25 2.35
C PRO A 216 21.01 -23.85 3.79
N ASP A 217 21.90 -22.86 4.02
CA ASP A 217 22.22 -22.37 5.36
C ASP A 217 20.97 -21.76 6.06
N LEU A 218 20.17 -20.99 5.33
CA LEU A 218 18.94 -20.42 5.87
C LEU A 218 17.85 -21.49 6.09
N ALA A 219 17.77 -22.50 5.21
CA ALA A 219 16.82 -23.58 5.38
C ALA A 219 17.12 -24.40 6.64
N GLU A 220 18.40 -24.62 6.94
CA GLU A 220 18.85 -25.30 8.16
C GLU A 220 18.58 -24.44 9.40
N ASP A 221 19.05 -23.16 9.41
CA ASP A 221 18.90 -22.23 10.53
C ASP A 221 17.42 -21.98 10.92
N LEU A 222 16.53 -22.01 9.96
CA LEU A 222 15.10 -21.77 10.16
C LEU A 222 14.26 -23.05 10.22
N GLY A 223 14.90 -24.22 10.26
CA GLY A 223 14.23 -25.52 10.39
C GLY A 223 13.20 -25.80 9.30
N MET A 224 13.48 -25.39 8.07
CA MET A 224 12.55 -25.53 6.95
C MET A 224 12.51 -26.96 6.42
N ARG A 225 11.50 -27.27 5.62
CA ARG A 225 11.41 -28.54 4.87
C ARG A 225 12.50 -28.61 3.80
N ALA A 226 12.94 -29.80 3.48
CA ALA A 226 13.97 -30.00 2.44
C ALA A 226 13.54 -29.53 1.03
N ASP A 227 12.23 -29.49 0.79
CA ASP A 227 11.60 -29.02 -0.45
C ASP A 227 11.05 -27.60 -0.34
N ALA A 228 11.38 -26.87 0.72
CA ALA A 228 10.90 -25.50 0.92
C ALA A 228 11.38 -24.58 -0.20
N CYS A 229 10.47 -23.72 -0.68
CA CYS A 229 10.75 -22.78 -1.75
C CYS A 229 10.24 -21.39 -1.43
N PHE A 230 10.79 -20.40 -2.12
CA PHE A 230 10.24 -19.05 -2.11
C PHE A 230 9.19 -18.91 -3.21
N VAL A 231 8.01 -18.44 -2.84
CA VAL A 231 6.90 -18.15 -3.75
C VAL A 231 6.82 -16.65 -3.99
N ALA A 232 6.77 -16.22 -5.25
CA ALA A 232 6.62 -14.82 -5.59
C ALA A 232 5.31 -14.27 -5.03
N GLY A 233 5.42 -13.28 -4.16
CA GLY A 233 4.29 -12.47 -3.71
C GLY A 233 4.07 -11.28 -4.65
N GLY A 234 3.93 -10.06 -4.11
CA GLY A 234 3.73 -8.87 -4.93
C GLY A 234 3.61 -7.59 -4.10
N ALA A 235 2.87 -6.63 -4.62
CA ALA A 235 2.56 -5.42 -3.88
C ALA A 235 1.56 -5.72 -2.75
N ASP A 236 1.75 -5.06 -1.61
CA ASP A 236 0.95 -5.23 -0.39
C ASP A 236 -0.55 -5.03 -0.63
N THR A 237 -0.92 -3.97 -1.35
CA THR A 237 -2.30 -3.65 -1.72
C THR A 237 -2.92 -4.78 -2.56
N GLN A 238 -2.23 -5.22 -3.61
CA GLN A 238 -2.72 -6.28 -4.49
C GLN A 238 -2.80 -7.63 -3.76
N CYS A 239 -1.84 -7.95 -2.90
CA CYS A 239 -1.93 -9.13 -2.03
C CYS A 239 -3.16 -9.05 -1.10
N GLY A 240 -3.40 -7.87 -0.50
CA GLY A 240 -4.58 -7.64 0.33
C GLY A 240 -5.90 -7.83 -0.42
N LEU A 241 -5.95 -7.46 -1.69
CA LEU A 241 -7.15 -7.62 -2.52
C LEU A 241 -7.52 -9.08 -2.80
N LEU A 242 -6.55 -10.01 -2.81
CA LEU A 242 -6.86 -11.44 -2.92
C LEU A 242 -7.78 -11.94 -1.79
N GLN A 243 -7.63 -11.38 -0.59
CA GLN A 243 -8.47 -11.72 0.56
C GLN A 243 -9.93 -11.35 0.33
N THR A 244 -10.20 -10.27 -0.41
CA THR A 244 -11.57 -9.81 -0.68
C THR A 244 -12.32 -10.66 -1.71
N GLY A 245 -11.59 -11.43 -2.52
CA GLY A 245 -12.19 -12.23 -3.58
C GLY A 245 -12.84 -11.40 -4.69
N ILE A 246 -12.43 -10.14 -4.88
CA ILE A 246 -13.01 -9.26 -5.91
C ILE A 246 -12.90 -9.85 -7.32
N MET A 247 -13.92 -9.58 -8.11
CA MET A 247 -14.02 -9.96 -9.51
C MET A 247 -14.06 -8.71 -10.40
N PRO A 248 -13.80 -8.82 -11.71
CA PRO A 248 -13.96 -7.69 -12.62
C PRO A 248 -15.34 -7.01 -12.47
N GLY A 249 -15.32 -5.69 -12.31
CA GLY A 249 -16.48 -4.85 -12.01
C GLY A 249 -16.73 -4.60 -10.51
N ASP A 250 -16.00 -5.24 -9.62
CA ASP A 250 -16.05 -4.95 -8.17
C ASP A 250 -15.10 -3.82 -7.79
N ILE A 251 -15.45 -3.13 -6.70
CA ILE A 251 -14.62 -2.11 -6.04
C ILE A 251 -14.25 -2.59 -4.64
N ALA A 252 -13.00 -2.30 -4.22
CA ALA A 252 -12.53 -2.53 -2.87
C ALA A 252 -11.81 -1.29 -2.31
N ILE A 253 -11.93 -1.11 -0.98
CA ILE A 253 -11.23 -0.10 -0.18
C ILE A 253 -10.17 -0.81 0.64
N VAL A 254 -8.90 -0.47 0.45
CA VAL A 254 -7.78 -1.02 1.21
C VAL A 254 -7.30 0.03 2.20
N SER A 255 -7.58 -0.13 3.50
CA SER A 255 -7.28 0.89 4.50
C SER A 255 -6.13 0.49 5.42
N GLY A 256 -5.03 1.21 5.29
CA GLY A 256 -3.81 1.07 6.09
C GLY A 256 -3.18 2.43 6.39
N THR A 257 -1.91 2.61 6.09
CA THR A 257 -1.19 3.90 6.12
C THR A 257 -1.87 4.93 5.21
N THR A 258 -2.26 4.48 4.02
CA THR A 258 -3.09 5.17 3.03
C THR A 258 -4.43 4.44 2.89
N THR A 259 -5.36 4.96 2.07
CA THR A 259 -6.65 4.31 1.84
C THR A 259 -6.98 4.26 0.35
N PRO A 260 -6.23 3.50 -0.47
CA PRO A 260 -6.56 3.33 -1.86
C PRO A 260 -7.97 2.73 -2.05
N VAL A 261 -8.68 3.27 -3.03
CA VAL A 261 -9.94 2.74 -3.55
C VAL A 261 -9.65 2.20 -4.94
N THR A 262 -9.92 0.92 -5.16
CA THR A 262 -9.52 0.21 -6.38
C THR A 262 -10.71 -0.48 -7.04
N ALA A 263 -10.80 -0.42 -8.36
CA ALA A 263 -11.73 -1.21 -9.15
C ALA A 263 -10.96 -2.23 -9.98
N LEU A 264 -11.38 -3.50 -9.97
CA LEU A 264 -10.81 -4.55 -10.81
C LEU A 264 -11.49 -4.55 -12.18
N THR A 265 -10.70 -4.61 -13.25
CA THR A 265 -11.16 -4.74 -14.63
C THR A 265 -10.36 -5.82 -15.36
N ASP A 266 -10.99 -6.47 -16.34
CA ASP A 266 -10.37 -7.49 -17.20
C ASP A 266 -9.66 -6.92 -18.43
N HIS A 267 -9.78 -5.62 -18.66
CA HIS A 267 -9.13 -4.92 -19.78
C HIS A 267 -8.38 -3.67 -19.27
N LYS A 268 -7.35 -3.27 -20.03
CA LYS A 268 -6.60 -2.05 -19.74
C LYS A 268 -7.50 -0.85 -19.85
N PHE A 269 -7.59 -0.10 -18.76
CA PHE A 269 -8.32 1.16 -18.72
C PHE A 269 -7.41 2.31 -19.13
N TYR A 270 -7.94 3.24 -19.92
CA TYR A 270 -7.26 4.48 -20.27
C TYR A 270 -8.19 5.66 -20.03
N ASP A 271 -7.80 6.56 -19.15
CA ASP A 271 -8.53 7.80 -18.89
C ASP A 271 -7.85 8.98 -19.60
N GLU A 272 -8.51 9.54 -20.62
CA GLU A 272 -7.99 10.69 -21.38
C GLU A 272 -7.69 11.91 -20.48
N GLN A 273 -8.40 12.05 -19.37
CA GLN A 273 -8.18 13.11 -18.39
C GLN A 273 -7.13 12.75 -17.33
N GLN A 274 -6.58 11.54 -17.37
CA GLN A 274 -5.57 11.04 -16.43
C GLN A 274 -5.98 11.23 -14.96
N ARG A 275 -7.20 10.88 -14.59
CA ARG A 275 -7.77 11.06 -13.24
C ARG A 275 -7.49 9.90 -12.30
N VAL A 276 -6.99 8.78 -12.81
CA VAL A 276 -6.74 7.53 -12.09
C VAL A 276 -5.35 7.01 -12.37
N TRP A 277 -4.84 6.19 -11.49
CA TRP A 277 -3.74 5.28 -11.82
C TRP A 277 -4.29 3.94 -12.24
N VAL A 278 -3.55 3.28 -13.12
CA VAL A 278 -3.86 1.93 -13.59
C VAL A 278 -2.67 1.04 -13.28
N ASP A 279 -2.93 -0.09 -12.62
CA ASP A 279 -1.93 -1.03 -12.14
C ASP A 279 -2.14 -2.41 -12.74
N ALA A 280 -1.06 -3.17 -12.83
CA ALA A 280 -1.15 -4.59 -13.04
C ALA A 280 -1.72 -5.27 -11.78
N ASN A 281 -2.70 -6.15 -11.93
CA ASN A 281 -3.12 -7.01 -10.85
C ASN A 281 -2.15 -8.20 -10.70
N LEU A 282 -2.18 -8.88 -9.56
CA LEU A 282 -1.34 -10.05 -9.30
C LEU A 282 -1.51 -11.12 -10.39
N GLY A 283 -0.39 -11.70 -10.78
CA GLY A 283 -0.36 -12.72 -11.81
C GLY A 283 -0.82 -12.26 -13.18
N ALA A 284 -0.77 -10.94 -13.47
CA ALA A 284 -1.24 -10.31 -14.70
C ALA A 284 -2.71 -10.63 -15.06
N LYS A 285 -3.55 -10.95 -14.07
CA LYS A 285 -4.97 -11.27 -14.24
C LYS A 285 -5.81 -10.00 -14.11
N GLY A 286 -5.88 -9.20 -15.17
CA GLY A 286 -6.62 -7.94 -15.18
C GLY A 286 -5.81 -6.75 -14.66
N TYR A 287 -6.50 -5.64 -14.50
CA TYR A 287 -5.92 -4.36 -14.11
C TYR A 287 -6.69 -3.78 -12.93
N LEU A 288 -6.02 -3.00 -12.13
CA LEU A 288 -6.64 -2.20 -11.08
C LEU A 288 -6.68 -0.74 -11.50
N ILE A 289 -7.85 -0.14 -11.41
CA ILE A 289 -8.04 1.30 -11.53
C ILE A 289 -8.03 1.85 -10.10
N GLU A 290 -7.08 2.71 -9.77
CA GLU A 290 -6.90 3.22 -8.42
C GLU A 290 -7.11 4.72 -8.31
N MET A 291 -7.77 5.11 -7.22
CA MET A 291 -7.75 6.45 -6.64
C MET A 291 -7.34 6.37 -5.18
N ASN A 292 -6.56 7.35 -4.70
CA ASN A 292 -5.99 7.27 -3.37
C ASN A 292 -6.03 8.65 -2.68
N PRO A 293 -6.62 8.78 -1.48
CA PRO A 293 -6.61 10.01 -0.70
C PRO A 293 -5.25 10.31 -0.05
N GLY A 294 -4.21 9.54 -0.38
CA GLY A 294 -2.87 9.70 0.18
C GLY A 294 -2.77 9.22 1.62
N VAL A 295 -1.99 9.94 2.43
CA VAL A 295 -1.74 9.53 3.83
C VAL A 295 -2.98 9.83 4.69
N THR A 296 -3.62 8.79 5.17
CA THR A 296 -4.86 8.81 5.96
C THR A 296 -4.67 8.17 7.34
N GLY A 297 -4.63 6.86 7.42
CA GLY A 297 -4.54 6.12 8.69
C GLY A 297 -3.31 6.49 9.52
N LEU A 298 -2.16 6.71 8.88
CA LEU A 298 -0.96 7.17 9.57
C LEU A 298 -1.13 8.58 10.18
N ASN A 299 -1.80 9.48 9.46
CA ASN A 299 -2.10 10.80 10.01
C ASN A 299 -3.02 10.70 11.22
N TYR A 300 -4.09 9.89 11.11
CA TYR A 300 -4.99 9.64 12.23
C TYR A 300 -4.26 9.06 13.44
N GLN A 301 -3.42 8.05 13.24
CA GLN A 301 -2.61 7.46 14.31
C GLN A 301 -1.75 8.52 15.01
N ARG A 302 -1.00 9.31 14.24
CA ARG A 302 -0.13 10.38 14.81
C ARG A 302 -0.92 11.43 15.58
N ILE A 303 -2.07 11.84 15.05
CA ILE A 303 -2.96 12.79 15.73
C ILE A 303 -3.47 12.20 17.04
N LYS A 304 -3.91 10.93 17.03
CA LYS A 304 -4.34 10.20 18.22
C LYS A 304 -3.22 10.09 19.26
N ASP A 305 -2.00 9.77 18.83
CA ASP A 305 -0.86 9.64 19.74
C ASP A 305 -0.47 10.98 20.41
N VAL A 306 -0.71 12.11 19.74
CA VAL A 306 -0.48 13.45 20.29
C VAL A 306 -1.64 13.89 21.20
N LEU A 307 -2.90 13.74 20.76
CA LEU A 307 -4.06 14.30 21.44
C LEU A 307 -4.60 13.39 22.56
N ALA A 308 -4.49 12.09 22.41
CA ALA A 308 -5.08 11.12 23.35
C ALA A 308 -4.25 9.82 23.43
N PRO A 309 -2.97 9.90 23.85
CA PRO A 309 -2.13 8.71 24.01
C PRO A 309 -2.68 7.73 25.06
N ASP A 310 -3.43 8.24 26.01
CA ASP A 310 -4.04 7.55 27.15
C ASP A 310 -5.39 6.88 26.84
N ILE A 311 -5.98 7.11 25.67
CA ILE A 311 -7.29 6.53 25.30
C ILE A 311 -7.07 5.38 24.30
N SER A 312 -7.64 4.21 24.60
CA SER A 312 -7.60 3.07 23.68
C SER A 312 -8.54 3.29 22.47
N TYR A 313 -8.27 2.60 21.36
CA TYR A 313 -9.12 2.66 20.17
C TYR A 313 -10.55 2.18 20.46
N GLU A 314 -10.72 1.15 21.30
CA GLU A 314 -12.03 0.65 21.71
C GLU A 314 -12.81 1.67 22.54
N ALA A 315 -12.11 2.44 23.37
CA ALA A 315 -12.74 3.52 24.14
C ALA A 315 -13.20 4.65 23.22
N LEU A 316 -12.37 5.04 22.25
CA LEU A 316 -12.74 6.03 21.23
C LEU A 316 -13.94 5.57 20.40
N GLU A 317 -13.97 4.30 19.96
CA GLU A 317 -15.10 3.75 19.20
C GLU A 317 -16.43 3.83 19.99
N ARG A 318 -16.40 3.58 21.29
CA ARG A 318 -17.62 3.75 22.14
C ARG A 318 -18.10 5.20 22.18
N GLU A 319 -17.19 6.15 22.28
CA GLU A 319 -17.54 7.58 22.28
C GLU A 319 -18.02 8.04 20.89
N TYR A 320 -17.39 7.59 19.81
CA TYR A 320 -17.79 7.94 18.45
C TYR A 320 -19.22 7.51 18.11
N ARG A 321 -19.62 6.31 18.53
CA ARG A 321 -20.99 5.80 18.30
C ARG A 321 -22.08 6.61 19.02
N ARG A 322 -21.73 7.39 20.05
CA ARG A 322 -22.67 8.23 20.81
C ARG A 322 -22.83 9.62 20.23
N LYS A 323 -22.00 10.01 19.26
CA LYS A 323 -22.03 11.37 18.74
C LYS A 323 -23.29 11.66 17.95
N GLN A 324 -23.90 12.81 18.25
CA GLN A 324 -25.09 13.34 17.60
C GLN A 324 -24.83 14.62 16.82
N ASN A 325 -23.67 15.27 17.06
CA ASN A 325 -23.23 16.49 16.41
C ASN A 325 -21.71 16.48 16.21
N PHE A 326 -21.21 17.39 15.41
CA PHE A 326 -19.78 17.68 15.30
C PHE A 326 -19.51 19.15 15.64
N LEU A 327 -18.40 19.41 16.29
CA LEU A 327 -17.96 20.75 16.72
C LEU A 327 -16.76 21.25 15.91
N ALA A 328 -16.06 20.34 15.25
CA ALA A 328 -14.88 20.64 14.43
C ALA A 328 -14.96 19.85 13.12
N THR A 329 -14.32 20.36 12.09
CA THR A 329 -13.94 19.58 10.91
C THR A 329 -12.44 19.45 10.83
N ALA A 330 -11.96 18.49 10.05
CA ALA A 330 -10.53 18.23 9.86
C ALA A 330 -10.23 18.02 8.38
N SER A 331 -9.02 18.37 7.96
CA SER A 331 -8.51 18.03 6.64
C SER A 331 -7.03 17.66 6.74
N PHE A 332 -6.76 16.36 6.76
CA PHE A 332 -5.43 15.77 6.86
C PHE A 332 -5.13 14.78 5.73
N SER A 333 -6.16 14.29 5.03
CA SER A 333 -6.00 13.45 3.85
C SER A 333 -5.19 14.20 2.80
N SER A 334 -3.99 13.68 2.49
CA SER A 334 -2.94 14.46 1.83
C SER A 334 -3.20 14.72 0.35
N LEU A 335 -4.04 13.90 -0.30
CA LEU A 335 -4.29 13.98 -1.74
C LEU A 335 -5.72 13.56 -2.06
N LEU A 336 -6.37 14.33 -2.94
CA LEU A 336 -7.47 13.84 -3.76
C LEU A 336 -6.98 13.86 -5.20
N PHE A 337 -7.11 12.78 -5.93
CA PHE A 337 -6.55 12.65 -7.27
C PHE A 337 -7.03 13.74 -8.24
N TYR A 338 -8.27 14.16 -8.11
CA TYR A 338 -8.80 15.26 -8.94
C TYR A 338 -8.17 16.63 -8.63
N GLU A 339 -7.63 16.82 -7.40
CA GLU A 339 -6.92 18.05 -7.04
C GLU A 339 -5.53 18.11 -7.70
N ARG A 340 -4.97 16.96 -8.08
CA ARG A 340 -3.62 16.79 -8.65
C ARG A 340 -2.51 17.46 -7.85
N ARG A 341 -2.75 17.71 -6.57
CA ARG A 341 -1.83 18.36 -5.65
C ARG A 341 -1.93 17.71 -4.29
N SER A 342 -0.77 17.42 -3.74
CA SER A 342 -0.68 17.02 -2.35
C SER A 342 -0.99 18.20 -1.44
N LEU A 343 -1.85 18.00 -0.47
CA LEU A 343 -2.10 18.97 0.58
C LEU A 343 -0.82 19.18 1.39
N ARG A 344 -0.28 20.40 1.40
CA ARG A 344 0.96 20.70 2.14
C ARG A 344 0.72 21.02 3.60
N HIS A 345 -0.45 21.56 3.91
CA HIS A 345 -0.86 21.96 5.25
C HIS A 345 -2.25 21.41 5.50
N GLY A 346 -2.39 20.65 6.57
CA GLY A 346 -3.66 20.16 7.06
C GLY A 346 -3.94 20.68 8.47
N GLY A 347 -5.14 20.50 8.96
CA GLY A 347 -5.50 20.94 10.29
C GLY A 347 -6.96 20.75 10.63
N PHE A 348 -7.33 21.33 11.77
CA PHE A 348 -8.70 21.40 12.24
C PHE A 348 -9.28 22.80 11.96
N PHE A 349 -10.53 22.83 11.54
CA PHE A 349 -11.34 24.05 11.48
C PHE A 349 -12.24 24.06 12.70
N LEU A 350 -12.12 25.12 13.48
CA LEU A 350 -12.73 25.24 14.79
C LEU A 350 -13.61 26.49 14.81
N PRO A 351 -14.78 26.45 15.49
CA PRO A 351 -15.59 27.63 15.67
C PRO A 351 -14.88 28.63 16.59
N SER A 352 -15.17 29.92 16.38
CA SER A 352 -14.74 31.01 17.27
C SER A 352 -15.98 31.77 17.75
N PRO A 353 -16.16 31.93 19.08
CA PRO A 353 -15.30 31.46 20.16
C PRO A 353 -15.25 29.94 20.29
N TRP A 354 -14.20 29.43 20.95
CA TRP A 354 -14.03 28.01 21.26
C TRP A 354 -15.20 27.52 22.15
N PRO A 355 -15.92 26.44 21.77
CA PRO A 355 -17.02 25.93 22.56
C PRO A 355 -16.53 25.24 23.84
N ASP A 356 -17.15 25.54 24.99
CA ASP A 356 -16.82 24.91 26.29
C ASP A 356 -16.98 23.39 26.26
N SER A 357 -17.88 22.86 25.42
CA SER A 357 -18.15 21.43 25.26
C SER A 357 -17.15 20.70 24.37
N MET A 358 -16.23 21.38 23.73
CA MET A 358 -15.24 20.79 22.83
C MET A 358 -14.23 19.93 23.61
N THR A 359 -14.05 18.71 23.18
CA THR A 359 -13.10 17.76 23.76
C THR A 359 -12.11 17.24 22.72
N ARG A 360 -11.04 16.58 23.16
CA ARG A 360 -10.11 15.87 22.27
C ARG A 360 -10.77 14.76 21.45
N VAL A 361 -11.88 14.18 21.95
CA VAL A 361 -12.67 13.18 21.23
C VAL A 361 -13.35 13.79 20.00
N ASP A 362 -13.79 15.05 20.09
CA ASP A 362 -14.36 15.79 18.95
C ASP A 362 -13.35 15.96 17.82
N LEU A 363 -12.11 16.31 18.17
CA LEU A 363 -11.03 16.46 17.21
C LEU A 363 -10.66 15.13 16.55
N LEU A 364 -10.56 14.06 17.34
CA LEU A 364 -10.26 12.72 16.82
C LEU A 364 -11.39 12.17 15.94
N TRP A 365 -12.65 12.42 16.33
CA TRP A 365 -13.80 12.05 15.48
C TRP A 365 -13.76 12.81 14.15
N ALA A 366 -13.43 14.11 14.16
CA ALA A 366 -13.29 14.91 12.96
C ALA A 366 -12.15 14.39 12.05
N ALA A 367 -11.02 13.98 12.64
CA ALA A 367 -9.92 13.38 11.87
C ALA A 367 -10.29 12.01 11.27
N LEU A 368 -11.13 11.21 11.96
CA LEU A 368 -11.67 9.95 11.41
C LEU A 368 -12.66 10.22 10.28
N ALA A 369 -13.52 11.23 10.45
CA ALA A 369 -14.49 11.64 9.44
C ALA A 369 -13.82 12.22 8.17
N ASP A 370 -12.64 12.87 8.29
CA ASP A 370 -11.83 13.28 7.14
C ASP A 370 -11.43 12.08 6.27
N ILE A 371 -11.05 10.94 6.89
CA ILE A 371 -10.77 9.70 6.15
C ILE A 371 -12.01 9.22 5.41
N ALA A 372 -13.17 9.19 6.09
CA ALA A 372 -14.41 8.77 5.46
C ALA A 372 -14.80 9.66 4.27
N CYS A 373 -14.72 10.99 4.44
CA CYS A 373 -15.03 11.96 3.39
C CYS A 373 -14.10 11.84 2.19
N SER A 374 -12.79 11.77 2.43
CA SER A 374 -11.81 11.65 1.35
C SER A 374 -11.91 10.32 0.61
N THR A 375 -12.18 9.23 1.33
CA THR A 375 -12.43 7.90 0.73
C THR A 375 -13.71 7.93 -0.11
N TYR A 376 -14.77 8.53 0.40
CA TYR A 376 -16.04 8.69 -0.34
C TYR A 376 -15.87 9.49 -1.63
N GLU A 377 -15.16 10.61 -1.62
CA GLU A 377 -14.88 11.41 -2.82
C GLU A 377 -14.14 10.60 -3.90
N GLN A 378 -13.19 9.76 -3.49
CA GLN A 378 -12.49 8.86 -4.42
C GLN A 378 -13.41 7.74 -4.93
N LEU A 379 -14.18 7.15 -4.04
CA LEU A 379 -15.11 6.06 -4.36
C LEU A 379 -16.17 6.50 -5.39
N GLN A 380 -16.78 7.67 -5.20
CA GLN A 380 -17.80 8.18 -6.13
C GLN A 380 -17.23 8.36 -7.55
N ARG A 381 -16.04 8.94 -7.66
CA ARG A 381 -15.38 9.12 -8.96
C ARG A 381 -14.99 7.80 -9.59
N LEU A 382 -14.56 6.84 -8.79
CA LEU A 382 -14.20 5.52 -9.30
C LEU A 382 -15.43 4.73 -9.77
N ILE A 383 -16.55 4.86 -9.08
CA ILE A 383 -17.86 4.31 -9.52
C ILE A 383 -18.22 4.85 -10.91
N ASP A 384 -18.15 6.18 -11.08
CA ASP A 384 -18.47 6.83 -12.36
C ASP A 384 -17.54 6.37 -13.49
N LEU A 385 -16.24 6.22 -13.21
CA LEU A 385 -15.24 5.84 -14.21
C LEU A 385 -15.25 4.36 -14.55
N SER A 386 -15.44 3.48 -13.57
CA SER A 386 -15.44 2.03 -13.77
C SER A 386 -16.80 1.48 -14.21
N GLY A 387 -17.86 2.27 -14.11
CA GLY A 387 -19.23 1.82 -14.40
C GLY A 387 -19.73 0.78 -13.39
N HIS A 388 -19.30 0.85 -12.14
CA HIS A 388 -19.71 -0.07 -11.08
C HIS A 388 -21.22 -0.13 -10.89
N GLN A 389 -21.78 -1.33 -10.87
CA GLN A 389 -23.25 -1.56 -10.83
C GLN A 389 -23.72 -2.32 -9.58
N ARG A 390 -22.80 -2.65 -8.66
CA ARG A 390 -23.14 -3.37 -7.44
C ARG A 390 -23.68 -2.40 -6.38
N ASP A 391 -24.51 -2.90 -5.48
CA ASP A 391 -25.00 -2.19 -4.29
C ASP A 391 -24.07 -2.33 -3.08
N TYR A 392 -22.85 -2.86 -3.31
CA TYR A 392 -21.84 -3.07 -2.29
C TYR A 392 -20.43 -2.79 -2.83
N VAL A 393 -19.53 -2.57 -1.88
CA VAL A 393 -18.08 -2.55 -2.09
C VAL A 393 -17.40 -3.44 -1.05
N PHE A 394 -16.23 -3.96 -1.37
CA PHE A 394 -15.41 -4.70 -0.41
C PHE A 394 -14.47 -3.77 0.35
N GLY A 395 -14.00 -4.25 1.52
CA GLY A 395 -12.98 -3.57 2.27
C GLY A 395 -12.01 -4.53 2.93
N CYS A 396 -10.73 -4.13 3.05
CA CYS A 396 -9.73 -4.85 3.81
C CYS A 396 -8.68 -3.90 4.40
N GLY A 397 -7.85 -4.41 5.30
CA GLY A 397 -6.80 -3.67 5.98
C GLY A 397 -7.15 -3.18 7.37
N GLY A 398 -6.11 -2.96 8.18
CA GLY A 398 -6.23 -2.67 9.61
C GLY A 398 -6.98 -1.38 9.96
N GLY A 399 -7.06 -0.40 9.04
CA GLY A 399 -7.83 0.83 9.26
C GLY A 399 -9.34 0.60 9.37
N LEU A 400 -9.86 -0.47 8.74
CA LEU A 400 -11.28 -0.83 8.79
C LEU A 400 -11.69 -1.60 10.07
N ARG A 401 -10.79 -1.75 11.04
CA ARG A 401 -11.17 -2.15 12.40
C ARG A 401 -12.10 -1.14 13.08
N SER A 402 -12.06 0.13 12.66
CA SER A 402 -13.01 1.15 13.15
C SER A 402 -14.38 0.93 12.52
N GLY A 403 -15.29 0.38 13.29
CA GLY A 403 -16.70 0.21 12.88
C GLY A 403 -17.37 1.55 12.58
N THR A 404 -16.95 2.62 13.26
CA THR A 404 -17.43 3.99 13.01
C THR A 404 -16.98 4.47 11.62
N LEU A 405 -15.73 4.25 11.23
CA LEU A 405 -15.24 4.59 9.89
C LEU A 405 -16.01 3.82 8.82
N CYS A 406 -16.17 2.51 9.00
CA CYS A 406 -16.93 1.66 8.07
C CYS A 406 -18.37 2.15 7.88
N GLN A 407 -19.05 2.50 8.97
CA GLN A 407 -20.42 3.02 8.90
C GLN A 407 -20.49 4.39 8.23
N MET A 408 -19.54 5.30 8.51
CA MET A 408 -19.44 6.60 7.82
C MET A 408 -19.29 6.44 6.32
N ILE A 409 -18.42 5.52 5.86
CA ILE A 409 -18.23 5.23 4.44
C ILE A 409 -19.52 4.69 3.81
N ALA A 410 -20.19 3.74 4.46
CA ALA A 410 -21.46 3.20 3.98
C ALA A 410 -22.55 4.27 3.90
N ASP A 411 -22.70 5.11 4.95
CA ASP A 411 -23.69 6.18 5.01
C ASP A 411 -23.48 7.28 3.95
N LEU A 412 -22.20 7.61 3.65
CA LEU A 412 -21.87 8.57 2.61
C LEU A 412 -22.09 8.01 1.21
N SER A 413 -21.63 6.78 0.96
CA SER A 413 -21.66 6.17 -0.37
C SER A 413 -23.05 5.65 -0.77
N GLY A 414 -23.89 5.31 0.21
CA GLY A 414 -25.15 4.62 -0.04
C GLY A 414 -24.97 3.15 -0.42
N LEU A 415 -23.75 2.59 -0.30
CA LEU A 415 -23.40 1.22 -0.62
C LEU A 415 -23.11 0.40 0.64
N GLU A 416 -23.42 -0.89 0.61
CA GLU A 416 -23.00 -1.81 1.66
C GLU A 416 -21.49 -2.01 1.62
N LEU A 417 -20.77 -1.80 2.73
CA LEU A 417 -19.36 -2.15 2.86
C LEU A 417 -19.24 -3.55 3.47
N ARG A 418 -18.59 -4.46 2.77
CA ARG A 418 -18.37 -5.86 3.13
C ARG A 418 -16.93 -6.12 3.52
N LEU A 419 -16.71 -6.63 4.74
CA LEU A 419 -15.40 -7.08 5.21
C LEU A 419 -15.45 -8.59 5.41
N LEU A 420 -14.62 -9.32 4.66
CA LEU A 420 -14.51 -10.77 4.79
C LEU A 420 -13.66 -11.13 6.03
N PRO A 421 -13.83 -12.34 6.61
CA PRO A 421 -12.99 -12.80 7.72
C PRO A 421 -11.50 -12.68 7.39
N GLY A 422 -10.68 -12.20 8.35
CA GLY A 422 -9.25 -11.98 8.14
C GLY A 422 -8.88 -10.65 7.46
N PHE A 423 -9.84 -9.77 7.23
CA PHE A 423 -9.62 -8.49 6.53
C PHE A 423 -8.53 -7.61 7.15
N GLU A 424 -8.28 -7.73 8.46
CA GLU A 424 -7.26 -6.93 9.15
C GLU A 424 -5.82 -7.31 8.76
N GLN A 425 -5.62 -8.55 8.35
CA GLN A 425 -4.34 -9.13 7.93
C GLN A 425 -4.41 -9.62 6.47
N ALA A 426 -5.14 -8.87 5.65
CA ALA A 426 -5.47 -9.24 4.28
C ALA A 426 -4.23 -9.58 3.43
N THR A 427 -3.13 -8.84 3.61
CA THR A 427 -1.86 -9.07 2.90
C THR A 427 -1.31 -10.47 3.18
N LEU A 428 -1.26 -10.88 4.47
CA LEU A 428 -0.79 -12.23 4.85
C LEU A 428 -1.71 -13.32 4.32
N TYR A 429 -3.03 -13.11 4.37
CA TYR A 429 -3.97 -14.05 3.79
C TYR A 429 -3.78 -14.19 2.27
N GLY A 430 -3.58 -13.08 1.55
CA GLY A 430 -3.29 -13.11 0.12
C GLY A 430 -2.00 -13.88 -0.21
N LEU A 431 -0.94 -13.72 0.61
CA LEU A 431 0.29 -14.51 0.47
C LEU A 431 0.04 -16.00 0.72
N THR A 432 -0.82 -16.36 1.71
CA THR A 432 -1.23 -17.77 1.92
C THR A 432 -1.90 -18.34 0.68
N VAL A 433 -2.79 -17.61 0.03
CA VAL A 433 -3.43 -18.02 -1.22
C VAL A 433 -2.40 -18.32 -2.31
N LEU A 434 -1.38 -17.47 -2.44
CA LEU A 434 -0.30 -17.65 -3.42
C LEU A 434 0.57 -18.87 -3.09
N CYS A 435 0.93 -19.08 -1.82
CA CYS A 435 1.67 -20.26 -1.38
C CYS A 435 0.89 -21.55 -1.61
N ASN A 436 -0.40 -21.56 -1.30
CA ASN A 436 -1.27 -22.70 -1.55
C ASN A 436 -1.36 -23.02 -3.04
N HIS A 437 -1.54 -22.00 -3.89
CA HIS A 437 -1.53 -22.18 -5.35
C HIS A 437 -0.22 -22.80 -5.84
N ALA A 438 0.93 -22.31 -5.37
CA ALA A 438 2.26 -22.84 -5.73
C ALA A 438 2.48 -24.29 -5.30
N CYS A 439 1.84 -24.69 -4.20
CA CYS A 439 1.92 -26.05 -3.65
C CYS A 439 0.76 -26.97 -4.09
N HIS A 440 -0.08 -26.54 -5.03
CA HIS A 440 -1.27 -27.27 -5.49
C HIS A 440 -2.20 -27.68 -4.33
N THR A 441 -2.34 -26.83 -3.33
CA THR A 441 -3.20 -27.01 -2.16
C THR A 441 -4.39 -26.06 -2.27
N ASP A 442 -5.60 -26.56 -2.02
CA ASP A 442 -6.78 -25.68 -1.94
C ASP A 442 -6.68 -24.78 -0.72
N THR A 443 -7.00 -23.49 -0.89
CA THR A 443 -7.11 -22.56 0.22
C THR A 443 -8.48 -22.76 0.89
N PRO A 444 -8.54 -23.19 2.15
CA PRO A 444 -9.80 -23.26 2.87
C PRO A 444 -10.45 -21.87 2.95
N ALA A 445 -11.79 -21.83 2.94
CA ALA A 445 -12.49 -20.57 3.19
C ALA A 445 -12.12 -20.03 4.58
N ALA A 446 -11.83 -18.74 4.66
CA ALA A 446 -11.55 -18.10 5.95
C ALA A 446 -12.75 -18.29 6.90
N GLU A 447 -12.47 -18.76 8.12
CA GLU A 447 -13.50 -18.95 9.14
C GLU A 447 -13.96 -17.62 9.69
N GLY A 448 -15.27 -17.46 9.91
CA GLY A 448 -15.87 -16.29 10.51
C GLY A 448 -17.05 -15.73 9.72
N ALA A 449 -17.68 -14.72 10.28
CA ALA A 449 -18.80 -14.02 9.66
C ALA A 449 -18.32 -12.83 8.83
N VAL A 450 -18.94 -12.61 7.68
CA VAL A 450 -18.77 -11.36 6.91
C VAL A 450 -19.37 -10.21 7.70
N LEU A 451 -18.55 -9.21 8.02
CA LEU A 451 -19.07 -7.97 8.61
C LEU A 451 -19.68 -7.11 7.49
N ARG A 452 -20.91 -6.63 7.74
CA ARG A 452 -21.65 -5.83 6.78
C ARG A 452 -22.05 -4.51 7.41
N TYR A 453 -21.70 -3.42 6.76
CA TYR A 453 -22.11 -2.08 7.14
C TYR A 453 -23.06 -1.56 6.08
N THR A 454 -24.37 -1.61 6.39
CA THR A 454 -25.41 -1.12 5.49
C THR A 454 -25.64 0.37 5.72
N PRO A 455 -25.99 1.13 4.66
CA PRO A 455 -26.31 2.54 4.81
C PRO A 455 -27.44 2.77 5.82
N GLY A 456 -27.14 3.47 6.91
CA GLY A 456 -28.12 3.82 7.96
C GLY A 456 -28.79 5.17 7.74
N GLY A 457 -28.36 5.93 6.72
CA GLY A 457 -28.93 7.22 6.39
C GLY A 457 -28.57 8.34 7.36
N SER A 458 -27.42 8.25 8.04
CA SER A 458 -26.98 9.24 9.03
C SER A 458 -26.83 10.63 8.44
N ASP A 459 -27.64 11.55 8.90
CA ASP A 459 -27.59 12.98 8.56
C ASP A 459 -26.30 13.65 9.09
N LEU A 460 -25.72 13.12 10.16
CA LEU A 460 -24.56 13.70 10.82
C LEU A 460 -23.35 13.73 9.87
N ILE A 461 -23.01 12.58 9.28
CA ILE A 461 -21.81 12.49 8.41
C ILE A 461 -22.03 13.21 7.05
N ARG A 462 -23.28 13.27 6.56
CA ARG A 462 -23.61 14.01 5.32
C ARG A 462 -23.40 15.52 5.52
N ARG A 463 -23.94 16.09 6.61
CA ARG A 463 -23.71 17.51 6.94
C ARG A 463 -22.25 17.81 7.23
N TYR A 464 -21.54 16.85 7.85
CA TYR A 464 -20.10 16.97 8.04
C TYR A 464 -19.37 17.03 6.70
N HIS A 465 -19.69 16.16 5.75
CA HIS A 465 -19.07 16.11 4.43
C HIS A 465 -19.30 17.41 3.63
N GLU A 466 -20.51 17.98 3.67
CA GLU A 466 -20.81 19.26 3.02
C GLU A 466 -19.86 20.37 3.55
N ARG A 467 -19.78 20.50 4.85
CA ARG A 467 -18.91 21.48 5.49
C ARG A 467 -17.42 21.18 5.25
N TRP A 468 -17.03 19.92 5.31
CA TRP A 468 -15.66 19.48 5.03
C TRP A 468 -15.21 19.87 3.62
N ARG A 469 -16.06 19.77 2.61
CA ARG A 469 -15.75 20.18 1.24
C ARG A 469 -15.49 21.69 1.14
N GLU A 470 -16.33 22.50 1.77
CA GLU A 470 -16.18 23.96 1.79
C GLU A 470 -14.86 24.37 2.45
N GLU A 471 -14.57 23.82 3.61
CA GLU A 471 -13.38 24.19 4.39
C GLU A 471 -12.09 23.65 3.79
N ARG A 472 -12.11 22.48 3.16
CA ARG A 472 -10.95 21.93 2.45
C ARG A 472 -10.52 22.83 1.28
N LEU A 473 -11.45 23.46 0.58
CA LEU A 473 -11.14 24.40 -0.50
C LEU A 473 -10.36 25.63 0.00
N LEU A 474 -10.48 26.01 1.26
CA LEU A 474 -9.70 27.10 1.84
C LEU A 474 -8.21 26.74 1.99
N LEU A 475 -7.91 25.44 2.20
CA LEU A 475 -6.53 24.93 2.30
C LEU A 475 -5.88 24.73 0.92
N ASN A 476 -6.68 24.47 -0.08
CA ASN A 476 -6.21 24.17 -1.44
C ASN A 476 -7.05 24.96 -2.47
N PRO A 477 -6.96 26.29 -2.46
CA PRO A 477 -7.74 27.09 -3.38
C PRO A 477 -7.39 26.74 -4.84
N PRO A 478 -8.39 26.68 -5.74
CA PRO A 478 -8.14 26.44 -7.15
C PRO A 478 -7.14 27.48 -7.68
N VAL A 479 -6.24 27.04 -8.56
CA VAL A 479 -5.31 27.99 -9.21
C VAL A 479 -6.16 28.93 -10.03
N SER A 480 -6.12 30.22 -9.71
CA SER A 480 -6.63 31.24 -10.61
C SER A 480 -5.86 31.12 -11.91
N ASN A 481 -6.52 30.71 -12.99
CA ASN A 481 -6.01 30.84 -14.34
C ASN A 481 -5.88 32.34 -14.63
N ASN A 482 -4.70 32.92 -14.31
CA ASN A 482 -4.29 34.20 -14.82
C ASN A 482 -3.41 33.98 -16.05
#